data_a88e28cbf926828ebc3aac5c4c30cb42
#
_entry.id   a88e28cbf926828ebc3aac5c4c30cb42
#
_cell.length_a   1.000
_cell.length_b   1.000
_cell.length_c   1.000
_cell.angle_alpha   90.00
_cell.angle_beta   90.00
_cell.angle_gamma   90.00
#
_symmetry.space_group_name_H-M   'P 1'
#
loop_
_entity.id
_entity.type
_entity.pdbx_description
1 polymer ?
#
loop_
_entity_poly.entity_id
_entity_poly.type
_entity_poly.pdbx_seq_one_letter_code
_entity_poly.pdbx_strand_id
1 'polypeptide(L)'
;AHWRLRNRKVIHVRHASLEPKSPLRAESPGFAFFDWATPREGEIEIIKHVNSGFIGTHLEETLRAGGQNGFVLLGLTTNHCVSTTVRMGGNLGFDVRLVGDACATFPRTAMDGEMFDADVVHRTALASLHGEFCTVIDSKDVLLEAS
;
A
#
# COMPACT_ATOMS: atom_id res chain seq x y z
N ALA A 1 4.48 -10.49 -11.82
CA ALA A 1 5.43 -11.33 -12.61
C ALA A 1 6.73 -10.57 -12.91
N HIS A 2 6.66 -9.39 -13.54
CA HIS A 2 7.82 -8.60 -14.00
C HIS A 2 8.84 -8.28 -12.88
N TRP A 3 8.40 -7.79 -11.74
CA TRP A 3 9.23 -7.48 -10.57
C TRP A 3 10.01 -8.69 -10.06
N ARG A 4 9.36 -9.84 -10.01
CA ARG A 4 9.94 -11.12 -9.58
C ARG A 4 10.98 -11.65 -10.56
N LEU A 5 10.76 -11.48 -11.87
CA LEU A 5 11.73 -11.89 -12.90
C LEU A 5 13.08 -11.18 -12.78
N ARG A 6 13.13 -10.07 -12.05
CA ARG A 6 14.34 -9.29 -11.79
C ARG A 6 14.89 -9.48 -10.38
N ASN A 7 14.44 -10.52 -9.70
CA ASN A 7 14.85 -10.86 -8.34
C ASN A 7 14.69 -9.71 -7.34
N ARG A 8 13.73 -8.80 -7.60
CA ARG A 8 13.41 -7.71 -6.68
C ARG A 8 12.56 -8.23 -5.54
N LYS A 9 12.86 -7.81 -4.31
CA LYS A 9 12.15 -8.21 -3.10
C LYS A 9 10.68 -7.79 -3.19
N VAL A 10 9.79 -8.72 -2.82
CA VAL A 10 8.35 -8.49 -2.66
C VAL A 10 7.99 -8.64 -1.20
N ILE A 11 7.26 -7.66 -0.67
CA ILE A 11 6.73 -7.67 0.69
C ILE A 11 5.23 -7.52 0.58
N HIS A 12 4.51 -8.47 1.16
CA HIS A 12 3.05 -8.46 1.21
C HIS A 12 2.61 -7.93 2.56
N VAL A 13 1.71 -6.94 2.56
CA VAL A 13 1.18 -6.34 3.79
C VAL A 13 -0.32 -6.54 3.83
N ARG A 14 -0.81 -7.28 4.85
CA ARG A 14 -2.24 -7.48 5.10
C ARG A 14 -2.71 -6.76 6.35
N HIS A 15 -3.95 -6.30 6.31
CA HIS A 15 -4.60 -5.71 7.47
C HIS A 15 -5.49 -6.76 8.16
N ALA A 16 -5.13 -7.17 9.39
CA ALA A 16 -5.97 -7.97 10.27
C ALA A 16 -6.72 -7.02 11.23
N SER A 17 -7.96 -6.69 10.89
CA SER A 17 -8.77 -5.77 11.68
C SER A 17 -9.12 -6.35 13.05
N LEU A 18 -9.04 -5.54 14.08
CA LEU A 18 -9.51 -5.86 15.44
C LEU A 18 -10.99 -5.50 15.66
N GLU A 19 -11.61 -4.79 14.71
CA GLU A 19 -13.01 -4.40 14.78
C GLU A 19 -13.94 -5.62 14.61
N PRO A 20 -14.87 -5.89 15.55
CA PRO A 20 -15.66 -7.13 15.56
C PRO A 20 -16.49 -7.38 14.31
N LYS A 21 -16.90 -6.32 13.59
CA LYS A 21 -17.74 -6.40 12.39
C LYS A 21 -16.98 -6.20 11.09
N SER A 22 -15.65 -6.06 11.14
CA SER A 22 -14.84 -5.83 9.95
C SER A 22 -14.76 -7.08 9.08
N PRO A 23 -14.93 -6.97 7.76
CA PRO A 23 -14.69 -8.09 6.84
C PRO A 23 -13.20 -8.45 6.73
N LEU A 24 -12.30 -7.61 7.27
CA LEU A 24 -10.86 -7.82 7.24
C LEU A 24 -10.32 -8.48 8.53
N ARG A 25 -11.16 -9.09 9.34
CA ARG A 25 -10.69 -9.89 10.50
C ARG A 25 -9.93 -11.12 10.00
N ALA A 26 -8.94 -11.56 10.77
CA ALA A 26 -8.08 -12.68 10.39
C ALA A 26 -8.84 -13.97 10.05
N GLU A 27 -9.99 -14.20 10.70
CA GLU A 27 -10.88 -15.35 10.46
C GLU A 27 -11.91 -15.12 9.35
N SER A 28 -11.95 -13.94 8.74
CA SER A 28 -12.94 -13.60 7.70
C SER A 28 -12.40 -13.89 6.30
N PRO A 29 -13.26 -14.29 5.35
CA PRO A 29 -12.83 -14.51 3.96
C PRO A 29 -12.16 -13.29 3.31
N GLY A 30 -12.54 -12.07 3.72
CA GLY A 30 -11.94 -10.83 3.21
C GLY A 30 -10.49 -10.59 3.66
N PHE A 31 -9.96 -11.40 4.58
CA PHE A 31 -8.56 -11.39 4.97
C PHE A 31 -7.66 -12.17 4.00
N ALA A 32 -8.23 -13.09 3.21
CA ALA A 32 -7.47 -13.87 2.25
C ALA A 32 -6.82 -12.98 1.18
N PHE A 33 -5.67 -13.41 0.68
CA PHE A 33 -5.13 -12.81 -0.55
C PHE A 33 -6.00 -13.16 -1.74
N PHE A 34 -6.05 -12.26 -2.71
CA PHE A 34 -6.48 -12.65 -4.05
C PHE A 34 -5.50 -13.68 -4.63
N ASP A 35 -5.97 -14.65 -5.40
CA ASP A 35 -5.13 -15.72 -5.97
C ASP A 35 -3.90 -15.20 -6.71
N TRP A 36 -4.07 -14.12 -7.48
CA TRP A 36 -2.99 -13.47 -8.23
C TRP A 36 -2.00 -12.68 -7.36
N ALA A 37 -2.34 -12.38 -6.09
CA ALA A 37 -1.52 -11.63 -5.14
C ALA A 37 -0.97 -12.51 -4.01
N THR A 38 -1.21 -13.81 -4.04
CA THR A 38 -0.70 -14.75 -3.02
C THR A 38 0.84 -14.70 -2.95
N PRO A 39 1.42 -14.60 -1.75
CA PRO A 39 2.85 -14.68 -1.55
C PRO A 39 3.44 -15.97 -2.12
N ARG A 40 4.63 -15.87 -2.72
CA ARG A 40 5.41 -17.03 -3.12
C ARG A 40 6.36 -17.45 -2.01
N GLU A 41 6.87 -18.67 -2.10
CA GLU A 41 7.91 -19.14 -1.18
C GLU A 41 9.09 -18.15 -1.12
N GLY A 42 9.51 -17.79 0.09
CA GLY A 42 10.57 -16.81 0.34
C GLY A 42 10.15 -15.34 0.29
N GLU A 43 8.91 -15.02 -0.08
CA GLU A 43 8.40 -13.65 0.01
C GLU A 43 7.93 -13.32 1.43
N ILE A 44 8.15 -12.08 1.85
CA ILE A 44 7.86 -11.63 3.20
C ILE A 44 6.38 -11.27 3.30
N GLU A 45 5.72 -11.78 4.34
CA GLU A 45 4.38 -11.35 4.72
C GLU A 45 4.43 -10.58 6.03
N ILE A 46 3.75 -9.44 6.07
CA ILE A 46 3.58 -8.59 7.24
C ILE A 46 2.08 -8.42 7.53
N ILE A 47 1.69 -8.71 8.75
CA ILE A 47 0.33 -8.47 9.24
C ILE A 47 0.33 -7.22 10.10
N LYS A 48 -0.59 -6.30 9.82
CA LYS A 48 -0.80 -5.06 10.57
C LYS A 48 -2.21 -4.98 11.13
N HIS A 49 -2.40 -4.21 12.19
CA HIS A 49 -3.70 -4.01 12.84
C HIS A 49 -4.22 -2.57 12.75
N VAL A 50 -3.41 -1.66 12.19
CA VAL A 50 -3.73 -0.24 11.96
C VAL A 50 -3.46 0.14 10.51
N ASN A 51 -3.79 1.36 10.11
CA ASN A 51 -3.65 1.76 8.70
C ASN A 51 -2.20 1.78 8.20
N SER A 52 -1.25 2.24 9.02
CA SER A 52 0.16 2.24 8.62
C SER A 52 0.74 0.83 8.53
N GLY A 53 1.49 0.57 7.47
CA GLY A 53 2.29 -0.65 7.34
C GLY A 53 3.48 -0.72 8.30
N PHE A 54 3.87 0.42 8.91
CA PHE A 54 5.03 0.52 9.80
C PHE A 54 4.70 0.37 11.28
N ILE A 55 3.47 0.70 11.70
CA ILE A 55 3.11 0.71 13.12
C ILE A 55 2.79 -0.70 13.61
N GLY A 56 3.50 -1.14 14.64
CA GLY A 56 3.34 -2.47 15.23
C GLY A 56 3.81 -3.61 14.32
N THR A 57 4.69 -3.33 13.37
CA THR A 57 5.26 -4.29 12.44
C THR A 57 6.78 -4.12 12.34
N HIS A 58 7.43 -5.04 11.67
CA HIS A 58 8.87 -5.00 11.38
C HIS A 58 9.18 -4.50 9.96
N LEU A 59 8.25 -3.75 9.30
CA LEU A 59 8.44 -3.29 7.92
C LEU A 59 9.67 -2.39 7.76
N GLU A 60 9.86 -1.43 8.67
CA GLU A 60 11.02 -0.53 8.63
C GLU A 60 12.33 -1.31 8.74
N GLU A 61 12.43 -2.19 9.73
CA GLU A 61 13.59 -3.05 9.94
C GLU A 61 13.88 -3.90 8.70
N THR A 62 12.84 -4.49 8.11
CA THR A 62 12.93 -5.32 6.89
C THR A 62 13.49 -4.54 5.70
N LEU A 63 13.04 -3.30 5.51
CA LEU A 63 13.52 -2.44 4.44
C LEU A 63 14.98 -2.02 4.67
N ARG A 64 15.32 -1.56 5.87
CA ARG A 64 16.67 -1.11 6.21
C ARG A 64 17.69 -2.25 6.20
N ALA A 65 17.34 -3.42 6.73
CA ALA A 65 18.19 -4.61 6.69
C ALA A 65 18.48 -5.07 5.25
N GLY A 66 17.60 -4.81 4.32
CA GLY A 66 17.79 -5.04 2.90
C GLY A 66 18.65 -3.98 2.19
N GLY A 67 19.14 -2.96 2.92
CA GLY A 67 19.87 -1.81 2.33
C GLY A 67 19.00 -0.91 1.47
N GLN A 68 17.68 -0.98 1.63
CA GLN A 68 16.74 -0.21 0.80
C GLN A 68 16.56 1.19 1.38
N ASN A 69 16.87 2.21 0.59
CA ASN A 69 16.57 3.61 0.90
C ASN A 69 15.19 4.04 0.38
N GLY A 70 14.50 3.19 -0.36
CA GLY A 70 13.17 3.46 -0.90
C GLY A 70 12.41 2.18 -1.24
N PHE A 71 11.14 2.36 -1.57
CA PHE A 71 10.27 1.26 -1.98
C PHE A 71 9.17 1.73 -2.93
N VAL A 72 8.69 0.80 -3.74
CA VAL A 72 7.51 0.99 -4.58
C VAL A 72 6.30 0.43 -3.86
N LEU A 73 5.23 1.21 -3.74
CA LEU A 73 4.00 0.84 -3.06
C LEU A 73 2.82 0.84 -4.01
N LEU A 74 1.96 -0.15 -3.88
CA LEU A 74 0.66 -0.26 -4.55
C LEU A 74 -0.33 -1.01 -3.64
N GLY A 75 -1.62 -0.85 -3.87
CA GLY A 75 -2.64 -1.61 -3.13
C GLY A 75 -3.88 -0.80 -2.73
N LEU A 76 -4.56 -1.25 -1.67
CA LEU A 76 -5.86 -0.74 -1.23
C LEU A 76 -5.83 -0.34 0.25
N THR A 77 -6.60 0.66 0.61
CA THR A 77 -7.25 1.68 -0.21
C THR A 77 -6.41 2.94 -0.24
N THR A 78 -6.46 3.67 -1.35
CA THR A 78 -5.60 4.83 -1.62
C THR A 78 -5.59 5.84 -0.48
N ASN A 79 -6.77 6.22 0.02
CA ASN A 79 -6.96 7.26 1.03
C ASN A 79 -6.78 6.79 2.50
N HIS A 80 -6.58 5.48 2.73
CA HIS A 80 -6.38 4.93 4.08
C HIS A 80 -5.03 4.25 4.24
N CYS A 81 -4.97 2.92 4.10
CA CYS A 81 -3.75 2.16 4.36
C CYS A 81 -2.59 2.59 3.46
N VAL A 82 -2.86 2.84 2.18
CA VAL A 82 -1.86 3.33 1.22
C VAL A 82 -1.37 4.70 1.65
N SER A 83 -2.26 5.69 1.78
CA SER A 83 -1.90 7.06 2.18
C SER A 83 -1.14 7.09 3.51
N THR A 84 -1.60 6.35 4.52
CA THR A 84 -0.96 6.34 5.84
C THR A 84 0.44 5.72 5.79
N THR A 85 0.61 4.64 5.02
CA THR A 85 1.92 3.97 4.86
C THR A 85 2.89 4.85 4.08
N VAL A 86 2.42 5.51 3.01
CA VAL A 86 3.23 6.46 2.22
C VAL A 86 3.73 7.61 3.10
N ARG A 87 2.83 8.26 3.84
CA ARG A 87 3.18 9.38 4.74
C ARG A 87 4.21 8.96 5.78
N MET A 88 4.01 7.80 6.41
CA MET A 88 4.96 7.29 7.38
C MET A 88 6.30 6.97 6.72
N GLY A 89 6.32 6.32 5.55
CA GLY A 89 7.54 6.01 4.81
C GLY A 89 8.34 7.27 4.47
N GLY A 90 7.69 8.31 3.95
CA GLY A 90 8.32 9.60 3.68
C GLY A 90 8.87 10.26 4.95
N ASN A 91 8.11 10.26 6.05
CA ASN A 91 8.55 10.81 7.34
C ASN A 91 9.74 10.03 7.95
N LEU A 92 9.86 8.75 7.66
CA LEU A 92 11.00 7.90 8.04
C LEU A 92 12.21 8.08 7.09
N GLY A 93 12.10 8.93 6.07
CA GLY A 93 13.17 9.26 5.14
C GLY A 93 13.35 8.26 4.00
N PHE A 94 12.37 7.42 3.72
CA PHE A 94 12.39 6.56 2.53
C PHE A 94 12.00 7.33 1.27
N ASP A 95 12.66 7.03 0.16
CA ASP A 95 12.20 7.40 -1.18
C ASP A 95 11.01 6.51 -1.55
N VAL A 96 9.79 7.05 -1.43
CA VAL A 96 8.56 6.31 -1.67
C VAL A 96 8.04 6.60 -3.08
N ARG A 97 7.81 5.55 -3.85
CA ARG A 97 7.21 5.61 -5.18
C ARG A 97 5.85 4.92 -5.14
N LEU A 98 4.78 5.68 -5.33
CA LEU A 98 3.41 5.19 -5.28
C LEU A 98 2.88 4.96 -6.69
N VAL A 99 2.49 3.73 -7.00
CA VAL A 99 1.92 3.37 -8.31
C VAL A 99 0.42 3.74 -8.31
N GLY A 100 0.10 4.93 -8.81
CA GLY A 100 -1.23 5.50 -8.71
C GLY A 100 -2.31 4.65 -9.38
N ASP A 101 -2.07 4.19 -10.61
CA ASP A 101 -3.00 3.35 -11.38
C ASP A 101 -3.10 1.89 -10.89
N ALA A 102 -2.28 1.51 -9.91
CA ALA A 102 -2.38 0.23 -9.20
C ALA A 102 -2.93 0.38 -7.78
N CYS A 103 -3.56 1.51 -7.48
CA CYS A 103 -4.30 1.77 -6.25
C CYS A 103 -5.76 2.06 -6.57
N ALA A 104 -6.65 1.78 -5.61
CA ALA A 104 -8.06 2.07 -5.73
C ALA A 104 -8.69 2.39 -4.36
N THR A 105 -9.89 2.94 -4.37
CA THR A 105 -10.68 3.20 -3.17
C THR A 105 -12.18 3.07 -3.45
N PHE A 106 -12.99 3.42 -2.46
CA PHE A 106 -14.45 3.40 -2.52
C PHE A 106 -15.02 4.82 -2.37
N PRO A 107 -16.26 5.06 -2.79
CA PRO A 107 -16.97 6.32 -2.50
C PRO A 107 -16.96 6.61 -0.99
N ARG A 108 -17.03 7.89 -0.64
CA ARG A 108 -17.05 8.35 0.75
C ARG A 108 -18.15 9.37 0.97
N THR A 109 -18.89 9.18 2.05
CA THR A 109 -19.91 10.14 2.48
C THR A 109 -19.26 11.11 3.46
N ALA A 110 -19.39 12.40 3.19
CA ALA A 110 -18.97 13.47 4.09
C ALA A 110 -19.93 13.63 5.27
N MET A 111 -19.55 14.45 6.24
CA MET A 111 -20.31 14.68 7.47
C MET A 111 -21.69 15.31 7.21
N ASP A 112 -21.82 16.10 6.15
CA ASP A 112 -23.07 16.74 5.72
C ASP A 112 -23.97 15.83 4.87
N GLY A 113 -23.51 14.59 4.59
CA GLY A 113 -24.22 13.60 3.78
C GLY A 113 -23.85 13.63 2.30
N GLU A 114 -23.03 14.57 1.84
CA GLU A 114 -22.55 14.57 0.45
C GLU A 114 -21.70 13.32 0.16
N MET A 115 -21.95 12.70 -1.01
CA MET A 115 -21.20 11.53 -1.44
C MET A 115 -20.14 11.92 -2.48
N PHE A 116 -18.88 11.64 -2.17
CA PHE A 116 -17.78 11.77 -3.12
C PHE A 116 -17.53 10.44 -3.82
N ASP A 117 -17.51 10.49 -5.15
CA ASP A 117 -17.17 9.33 -5.96
C ASP A 117 -15.78 8.80 -5.69
N ALA A 118 -15.58 7.49 -5.91
CA ALA A 118 -14.30 6.82 -5.68
C ALA A 118 -13.15 7.47 -6.45
N ASP A 119 -13.39 7.95 -7.67
CA ASP A 119 -12.38 8.66 -8.48
C ASP A 119 -11.96 9.98 -7.83
N VAL A 120 -12.89 10.76 -7.32
CA VAL A 120 -12.59 12.02 -6.61
C VAL A 120 -11.75 11.74 -5.37
N VAL A 121 -12.16 10.76 -4.55
CA VAL A 121 -11.43 10.37 -3.33
C VAL A 121 -10.02 9.86 -3.68
N HIS A 122 -9.89 9.06 -4.72
CA HIS A 122 -8.62 8.52 -5.19
C HIS A 122 -7.68 9.64 -5.65
N ARG A 123 -8.11 10.46 -6.58
CA ARG A 123 -7.29 11.54 -7.18
C ARG A 123 -6.86 12.57 -6.15
N THR A 124 -7.75 12.97 -5.24
CA THR A 124 -7.42 13.92 -4.18
C THR A 124 -6.43 13.34 -3.17
N ALA A 125 -6.52 12.04 -2.87
CA ALA A 125 -5.55 11.36 -2.03
C ALA A 125 -4.18 11.31 -2.70
N LEU A 126 -4.09 10.95 -4.00
CA LEU A 126 -2.83 10.96 -4.75
C LEU A 126 -2.21 12.37 -4.82
N ALA A 127 -3.03 13.39 -5.09
CA ALA A 127 -2.58 14.79 -5.13
C ALA A 127 -2.01 15.27 -3.79
N SER A 128 -2.59 14.80 -2.67
CA SER A 128 -2.10 15.13 -1.32
C SER A 128 -0.80 14.43 -0.92
N LEU A 129 -0.40 13.40 -1.66
CA LEU A 129 0.80 12.60 -1.38
C LEU A 129 1.97 13.00 -2.30
N HIS A 130 1.66 13.31 -3.57
CA HIS A 130 2.66 13.60 -4.59
C HIS A 130 3.45 14.86 -4.28
N GLY A 131 4.78 14.76 -4.33
CA GLY A 131 5.70 15.88 -4.10
C GLY A 131 5.99 16.17 -2.64
N GLU A 132 5.13 15.74 -1.71
CA GLU A 132 5.35 15.94 -0.26
C GLU A 132 5.89 14.66 0.41
N PHE A 133 5.24 13.51 0.18
CA PHE A 133 5.57 12.26 0.86
C PHE A 133 6.09 11.17 -0.09
N CYS A 134 5.82 11.31 -1.37
CA CYS A 134 6.20 10.33 -2.38
C CYS A 134 6.23 10.93 -3.79
N THR A 135 6.79 10.17 -4.73
CA THR A 135 6.55 10.38 -6.15
C THR A 135 5.44 9.43 -6.62
N VAL A 136 4.31 9.99 -7.09
CA VAL A 136 3.28 9.18 -7.76
C VAL A 136 3.73 8.91 -9.19
N ILE A 137 3.69 7.65 -9.58
CA ILE A 137 4.10 7.13 -10.89
C ILE A 137 3.02 6.22 -11.47
N ASP A 138 3.07 5.94 -12.75
CA ASP A 138 2.24 4.95 -13.42
C ASP A 138 2.89 3.56 -13.41
N SER A 139 2.09 2.51 -13.53
CA SER A 139 2.58 1.13 -13.61
C SER A 139 3.53 0.92 -14.80
N LYS A 140 3.30 1.61 -15.92
CA LYS A 140 4.19 1.59 -17.10
C LYS A 140 5.62 2.03 -16.76
N ASP A 141 5.79 3.03 -15.87
CA ASP A 141 7.11 3.54 -15.49
C ASP A 141 7.88 2.48 -14.69
N VAL A 142 7.19 1.78 -13.79
CA VAL A 142 7.78 0.65 -13.05
C VAL A 142 8.24 -0.47 -13.98
N LEU A 143 7.51 -0.69 -15.07
CA LEU A 143 7.84 -1.73 -16.06
C LEU A 143 9.03 -1.31 -16.95
N LEU A 144 9.15 -0.03 -17.29
CA LEU A 144 10.22 0.51 -18.12
C LEU A 144 11.56 0.63 -17.38
N GLU A 145 11.57 1.11 -16.13
CA GLU A 145 12.80 1.21 -15.31
C GLU A 145 13.45 -0.13 -15.02
N ALA A 146 12.71 -1.14 -15.26
CA ALA A 146 13.12 -2.50 -15.09
C ALA A 146 13.75 -3.09 -16.38
N SER A 147 13.95 -2.29 -17.46
CA SER A 147 14.56 -2.73 -18.73
C SER A 147 16.09 -2.52 -18.80
#